data_7df59f87ed4a4f8a3faaa7c48453f682
#
_entry.id   7df59f87ed4a4f8a3faaa7c48453f682
#
_cell.length_a   1.000
_cell.length_b   1.000
_cell.length_c   1.000
_cell.angle_alpha   90.00
_cell.angle_beta   90.00
_cell.angle_gamma   90.00
#
_symmetry.space_group_name_H-M   'P 1'
#
loop_
_entity.id
_entity.type
_entity.pdbx_description
1 polymer ?
#
loop_
_entity_poly.entity_id
_entity_poly.type
_entity_poly.pdbx_seq_one_letter_code
_entity_poly.pdbx_strand_id
1 'polypeptide(L)'
;MTVYFYGRCSADENFDKGSSIETQLSKCNAYGIIKNLTIDKEITESISGTVKFNSRPLGLELMNDLKRGDHIICSALDRFSRNTLDLLQVIEKFKRMKVSLHFTEFGEVTGTDAIGSIFVKLLSVFAEYYSKQCSEKQIATKQRLIKENRFTGGKKKFGYDL
;
A
#
# COMPACT_ATOMS: atom_id res chain seq x y z
N MET A 1 20.59 -0.65 -12.35
CA MET A 1 19.14 -0.89 -12.54
C MET A 1 18.89 -2.31 -12.09
N THR A 2 18.18 -2.47 -11.01
CA THR A 2 17.80 -3.78 -10.43
C THR A 2 16.29 -3.89 -10.46
N VAL A 3 15.77 -5.05 -10.83
CA VAL A 3 14.33 -5.33 -10.87
C VAL A 3 13.98 -6.27 -9.73
N TYR A 4 13.12 -5.79 -8.83
CA TYR A 4 12.66 -6.53 -7.66
C TYR A 4 11.25 -7.07 -7.91
N PHE A 5 11.03 -8.34 -7.63
CA PHE A 5 9.70 -8.87 -7.38
C PHE A 5 9.36 -8.66 -5.91
N TYR A 6 8.17 -8.10 -5.64
CA TYR A 6 7.63 -8.03 -4.29
C TYR A 6 6.32 -8.83 -4.20
N GLY A 7 6.32 -9.87 -3.39
CA GLY A 7 5.19 -10.75 -3.13
C GLY A 7 4.83 -10.78 -1.64
N ARG A 8 3.53 -10.95 -1.36
CA ARG A 8 3.01 -11.06 0.00
C ARG A 8 1.95 -12.14 0.11
N CYS A 9 2.04 -12.93 1.17
CA CYS A 9 0.93 -13.78 1.62
C CYS A 9 0.57 -13.43 3.07
N SER A 10 -0.65 -13.75 3.51
CA SER A 10 -1.00 -13.76 4.93
C SER A 10 -0.99 -15.21 5.43
N ALA A 11 -0.85 -15.39 6.75
CA ALA A 11 -0.85 -16.73 7.36
C ALA A 11 -2.12 -17.53 7.03
N ASP A 12 -3.25 -16.83 6.81
CA ASP A 12 -4.55 -17.42 6.51
C ASP A 12 -4.73 -17.73 5.00
N GLU A 13 -3.91 -17.14 4.12
CA GLU A 13 -4.03 -17.26 2.65
C GLU A 13 -3.28 -18.46 2.05
N ASN A 14 -2.59 -19.27 2.86
CA ASN A 14 -1.82 -20.43 2.40
C ASN A 14 -2.68 -21.53 1.73
N PHE A 15 -4.00 -21.42 1.76
CA PHE A 15 -4.93 -22.40 1.19
C PHE A 15 -5.56 -22.00 -0.15
N ASP A 16 -5.42 -20.74 -0.57
CA ASP A 16 -6.03 -20.27 -1.82
C ASP A 16 -5.04 -20.42 -2.99
N LYS A 17 -5.31 -21.38 -3.89
CA LYS A 17 -4.47 -21.70 -5.06
C LYS A 17 -4.19 -20.50 -5.99
N GLY A 18 -4.97 -19.42 -5.90
CA GLY A 18 -4.81 -18.22 -6.72
C GLY A 18 -3.91 -17.13 -6.11
N SER A 19 -3.55 -17.25 -4.83
CA SER A 19 -2.82 -16.22 -4.06
C SER A 19 -1.40 -16.63 -3.68
N SER A 20 -0.95 -17.82 -4.11
CA SER A 20 0.40 -18.32 -3.79
C SER A 20 1.48 -17.39 -4.31
N ILE A 21 2.61 -17.32 -3.63
CA ILE A 21 3.79 -16.55 -4.06
C ILE A 21 4.23 -16.97 -5.47
N GLU A 22 4.18 -18.25 -5.78
CA GLU A 22 4.52 -18.79 -7.10
C GLU A 22 3.61 -18.21 -8.20
N THR A 23 2.31 -18.13 -7.96
CA THR A 23 1.36 -17.52 -8.90
C THR A 23 1.63 -16.03 -9.08
N GLN A 24 1.94 -15.32 -7.99
CA GLN A 24 2.31 -13.90 -8.03
C GLN A 24 3.59 -13.69 -8.85
N LEU A 25 4.62 -14.50 -8.59
CA LEU A 25 5.89 -14.46 -9.32
C LEU A 25 5.70 -14.76 -10.81
N SER A 26 4.91 -15.79 -11.15
CA SER A 26 4.61 -16.14 -12.54
C SER A 26 3.95 -14.97 -13.30
N LYS A 27 2.98 -14.28 -12.68
CA LYS A 27 2.35 -13.08 -13.27
C LYS A 27 3.36 -11.94 -13.45
N CYS A 28 4.22 -11.72 -12.46
CA CYS A 28 5.23 -10.66 -12.52
C CYS A 28 6.31 -10.96 -13.58
N ASN A 29 6.71 -12.21 -13.76
CA ASN A 29 7.62 -12.63 -14.83
C ASN A 29 7.00 -12.41 -16.21
N ALA A 30 5.74 -12.81 -16.42
CA ALA A 30 5.04 -12.57 -17.68
C ALA A 30 4.94 -11.07 -18.01
N TYR A 31 4.63 -10.25 -17.02
CA TYR A 31 4.63 -8.79 -17.15
C TYR A 31 6.03 -8.25 -17.46
N GLY A 32 7.05 -8.75 -16.78
CA GLY A 32 8.45 -8.38 -17.00
C GLY A 32 8.87 -8.62 -18.45
N ILE A 33 8.53 -9.77 -19.02
CA ILE A 33 8.82 -10.09 -20.44
C ILE A 33 8.20 -9.03 -21.37
N ILE A 34 6.93 -8.64 -21.14
CA ILE A 34 6.24 -7.62 -21.96
C ILE A 34 6.94 -6.26 -21.87
N LYS A 35 7.49 -5.92 -20.70
CA LYS A 35 8.15 -4.63 -20.44
C LYS A 35 9.67 -4.67 -20.64
N ASN A 36 10.25 -5.77 -21.09
CA ASN A 36 11.70 -6.01 -21.18
C ASN A 36 12.42 -5.82 -19.83
N LEU A 37 11.79 -6.27 -18.75
CA LEU A 37 12.32 -6.26 -17.39
C LEU A 37 12.53 -7.69 -16.92
N THR A 38 13.74 -8.04 -16.52
CA THR A 38 14.05 -9.35 -15.93
C THR A 38 14.15 -9.19 -14.42
N ILE A 39 13.45 -10.02 -13.65
CA ILE A 39 13.50 -9.99 -12.19
C ILE A 39 14.87 -10.48 -11.72
N ASP A 40 15.60 -9.62 -11.00
CA ASP A 40 16.92 -9.90 -10.44
C ASP A 40 16.85 -10.39 -9.01
N LYS A 41 15.86 -9.88 -8.24
CA LYS A 41 15.70 -10.21 -6.81
C LYS A 41 14.24 -10.43 -6.46
N GLU A 42 14.02 -11.41 -5.59
CA GLU A 42 12.70 -11.76 -5.08
C GLU A 42 12.61 -11.42 -3.60
N ILE A 43 11.57 -10.69 -3.22
CA ILE A 43 11.25 -10.32 -1.85
C ILE A 43 9.84 -10.79 -1.55
N THR A 44 9.71 -11.69 -0.57
CA THR A 44 8.43 -12.30 -0.21
C THR A 44 8.20 -12.21 1.29
N GLU A 45 7.06 -11.69 1.70
CA GLU A 45 6.69 -11.53 3.09
C GLU A 45 5.41 -12.31 3.45
N SER A 46 5.42 -12.90 4.66
CA SER A 46 4.21 -13.45 5.28
C SER A 46 3.72 -12.51 6.35
N ILE A 47 2.95 -11.48 5.94
CA ILE A 47 2.47 -10.43 6.84
C ILE A 47 1.11 -9.90 6.36
N SER A 48 0.29 -9.37 7.29
CA SER A 48 -0.99 -8.75 6.91
C SER A 48 -0.79 -7.51 6.03
N GLY A 49 -1.60 -7.38 4.97
CA GLY A 49 -1.60 -6.21 4.07
C GLY A 49 -2.05 -4.91 4.74
N THR A 50 -2.62 -4.96 5.96
CA THR A 50 -2.98 -3.78 6.76
C THR A 50 -1.79 -3.14 7.44
N VAL A 51 -0.68 -3.89 7.62
CA VAL A 51 0.57 -3.34 8.15
C VAL A 51 1.18 -2.41 7.12
N LYS A 52 1.54 -1.20 7.54
CA LYS A 52 2.17 -0.20 6.66
C LYS A 52 3.44 -0.75 6.02
N PHE A 53 3.68 -0.42 4.75
CA PHE A 53 4.83 -0.92 4.00
C PHE A 53 6.16 -0.64 4.72
N ASN A 54 6.36 0.59 5.22
CA ASN A 54 7.57 0.98 5.94
C ASN A 54 7.74 0.32 7.33
N SER A 55 6.69 -0.32 7.84
CA SER A 55 6.71 -1.04 9.13
C SER A 55 6.89 -2.54 8.95
N ARG A 56 6.97 -3.01 7.72
CA ARG A 56 7.28 -4.41 7.40
C ARG A 56 8.78 -4.61 7.36
N PRO A 57 9.31 -5.70 7.94
CA PRO A 57 10.76 -5.95 7.97
C PRO A 57 11.40 -5.91 6.60
N LEU A 58 10.89 -6.72 5.65
CA LEU A 58 11.43 -6.78 4.29
C LEU A 58 11.01 -5.57 3.42
N GLY A 59 9.86 -4.96 3.70
CA GLY A 59 9.47 -3.70 3.07
C GLY A 59 10.44 -2.57 3.43
N LEU A 60 10.87 -2.50 4.69
CA LEU A 60 11.87 -1.52 5.14
C LEU A 60 13.26 -1.80 4.54
N GLU A 61 13.68 -3.06 4.53
CA GLU A 61 14.94 -3.49 3.92
C GLU A 61 14.97 -3.13 2.43
N LEU A 62 13.91 -3.47 1.69
CA LEU A 62 13.77 -3.08 0.29
C LEU A 62 13.90 -1.56 0.10
N MET A 63 13.22 -0.77 0.94
CA MET A 63 13.30 0.69 0.87
C MET A 63 14.71 1.25 1.04
N ASN A 64 15.54 0.60 1.85
CA ASN A 64 16.93 1.00 2.09
C ASN A 64 17.88 0.56 0.95
N ASP A 65 17.56 -0.55 0.29
CA ASP A 65 18.37 -1.09 -0.81
C ASP A 65 18.12 -0.40 -2.15
N LEU A 66 16.94 0.17 -2.33
CA LEU A 66 16.50 0.79 -3.58
C LEU A 66 17.38 1.96 -3.99
N LYS A 67 17.76 1.97 -5.26
CA LYS A 67 18.53 3.02 -5.92
C LYS A 67 17.73 3.64 -7.05
N ARG A 68 18.14 4.83 -7.44
CA ARG A 68 17.56 5.51 -8.60
C ARG A 68 17.63 4.65 -9.85
N GLY A 69 16.51 4.48 -10.52
CA GLY A 69 16.38 3.69 -11.75
C GLY A 69 16.08 2.22 -11.49
N ASP A 70 15.87 1.80 -10.24
CA ASP A 70 15.42 0.45 -9.93
C ASP A 70 13.91 0.30 -10.17
N HIS A 71 13.47 -0.94 -10.39
CA HIS A 71 12.10 -1.28 -10.64
C HIS A 71 11.58 -2.27 -9.59
N ILE A 72 10.32 -2.10 -9.20
CA ILE A 72 9.61 -3.04 -8.34
C ILE A 72 8.39 -3.52 -9.13
N ILE A 73 8.20 -4.83 -9.23
CA ILE A 73 7.04 -5.44 -9.86
C ILE A 73 6.24 -6.19 -8.78
N CYS A 74 4.96 -5.89 -8.66
CA CYS A 74 4.02 -6.56 -7.78
C CYS A 74 2.80 -7.04 -8.59
N SER A 75 2.29 -8.23 -8.25
CA SER A 75 1.20 -8.85 -9.01
C SER A 75 -0.12 -8.11 -8.91
N ALA A 76 -0.44 -7.56 -7.73
CA ALA A 76 -1.69 -6.85 -7.48
C ALA A 76 -1.52 -5.82 -6.36
N LEU A 77 -2.41 -4.84 -6.35
CA LEU A 77 -2.39 -3.74 -5.40
C LEU A 77 -2.54 -4.21 -3.95
N ASP A 78 -3.46 -5.14 -3.69
CA ASP A 78 -3.74 -5.68 -2.36
C ASP A 78 -2.58 -6.53 -1.80
N ARG A 79 -1.72 -7.04 -2.67
CA ARG A 79 -0.47 -7.70 -2.29
C ARG A 79 0.55 -6.69 -1.81
N PHE A 80 0.58 -5.51 -2.39
CA PHE A 80 1.47 -4.44 -1.98
C PHE A 80 0.97 -3.75 -0.70
N SER A 81 -0.24 -3.19 -0.70
CA SER A 81 -0.87 -2.57 0.48
C SER A 81 -2.39 -2.63 0.40
N ARG A 82 -3.05 -2.92 1.54
CA ARG A 82 -4.51 -2.77 1.71
C ARG A 82 -4.89 -1.40 2.26
N ASN A 83 -3.92 -0.56 2.58
CA ASN A 83 -4.13 0.80 3.06
C ASN A 83 -3.82 1.80 1.94
N THR A 84 -4.86 2.45 1.41
CA THR A 84 -4.74 3.38 0.29
C THR A 84 -3.86 4.59 0.60
N LEU A 85 -3.93 5.12 1.83
CA LEU A 85 -3.08 6.26 2.24
C LEU A 85 -1.61 5.87 2.32
N ASP A 86 -1.31 4.69 2.89
CA ASP A 86 0.04 4.15 2.94
C ASP A 86 0.60 3.94 1.53
N LEU A 87 -0.20 3.33 0.64
CA LEU A 87 0.18 3.13 -0.76
C LEU A 87 0.53 4.45 -1.46
N LEU A 88 -0.31 5.49 -1.32
CA LEU A 88 -0.05 6.79 -1.92
C LEU A 88 1.24 7.43 -1.40
N GLN A 89 1.51 7.32 -0.08
CA GLN A 89 2.75 7.80 0.53
C GLN A 89 3.98 7.08 -0.04
N VAL A 90 3.88 5.76 -0.22
CA VAL A 90 4.97 4.96 -0.79
C VAL A 90 5.19 5.30 -2.27
N ILE A 91 4.13 5.43 -3.06
CA ILE A 91 4.22 5.85 -4.47
C ILE A 91 4.92 7.21 -4.58
N GLU A 92 4.54 8.17 -3.76
CA GLU A 92 5.15 9.51 -3.76
C GLU A 92 6.64 9.45 -3.38
N LYS A 93 6.99 8.60 -2.40
CA LYS A 93 8.39 8.39 -2.00
C LYS A 93 9.19 7.77 -3.15
N PHE A 94 8.66 6.73 -3.82
CA PHE A 94 9.33 6.11 -4.96
C PHE A 94 9.50 7.08 -6.13
N LYS A 95 8.50 7.92 -6.42
CA LYS A 95 8.64 9.01 -7.41
C LYS A 95 9.83 9.93 -7.10
N ARG A 96 9.97 10.36 -5.85
CA ARG A 96 11.10 11.21 -5.41
C ARG A 96 12.44 10.50 -5.54
N MET A 97 12.49 9.20 -5.24
CA MET A 97 13.68 8.37 -5.38
C MET A 97 13.98 8.02 -6.85
N LYS A 98 13.05 8.29 -7.77
CA LYS A 98 13.10 7.87 -9.18
C LYS A 98 13.18 6.34 -9.32
N VAL A 99 12.39 5.64 -8.53
CA VAL A 99 12.16 4.20 -8.57
C VAL A 99 10.82 3.94 -9.23
N SER A 100 10.77 2.96 -10.14
CA SER A 100 9.56 2.59 -10.87
C SER A 100 8.81 1.48 -10.14
N LEU A 101 7.55 1.74 -9.76
CA LEU A 101 6.65 0.74 -9.20
C LEU A 101 5.64 0.30 -10.26
N HIS A 102 5.57 -1.00 -10.50
CA HIS A 102 4.69 -1.62 -11.48
C HIS A 102 3.70 -2.57 -10.79
N PHE A 103 2.43 -2.48 -11.20
CA PHE A 103 1.43 -3.50 -10.93
C PHE A 103 1.06 -4.18 -12.23
N THR A 104 0.96 -5.52 -12.23
CA THR A 104 0.65 -6.26 -13.47
C THR A 104 -0.70 -5.86 -14.08
N GLU A 105 -1.63 -5.35 -13.25
CA GLU A 105 -2.98 -4.93 -13.65
C GLU A 105 -3.03 -3.50 -14.21
N PHE A 106 -2.20 -2.59 -13.72
CA PHE A 106 -2.30 -1.14 -13.99
C PHE A 106 -1.06 -0.55 -14.67
N GLY A 107 0.00 -1.35 -14.84
CA GLY A 107 1.26 -0.87 -15.39
C GLY A 107 2.08 -0.08 -14.37
N GLU A 108 2.91 0.82 -14.84
CA GLU A 108 3.76 1.66 -13.99
C GLU A 108 2.97 2.81 -13.35
N VAL A 109 2.97 2.88 -12.02
CA VAL A 109 2.21 3.90 -11.26
C VAL A 109 3.07 5.09 -10.80
N THR A 110 4.38 4.99 -10.89
CA THR A 110 5.33 6.06 -10.52
C THR A 110 5.80 6.89 -11.70
N GLY A 111 5.63 6.38 -12.92
CA GLY A 111 6.11 6.99 -14.16
C GLY A 111 5.05 7.84 -14.86
N THR A 112 5.21 7.89 -16.18
CA THR A 112 4.37 8.68 -17.11
C THR A 112 3.29 7.87 -17.79
N ASP A 113 3.15 6.58 -17.46
CA ASP A 113 2.10 5.72 -18.03
C ASP A 113 0.72 6.33 -17.76
N ALA A 114 -0.05 6.56 -18.80
CA ALA A 114 -1.34 7.25 -18.70
C ALA A 114 -2.31 6.53 -17.76
N ILE A 115 -2.40 5.20 -17.87
CA ILE A 115 -3.27 4.37 -17.04
C ILE A 115 -2.85 4.44 -15.58
N GLY A 116 -1.55 4.25 -15.27
CA GLY A 116 -1.02 4.32 -13.90
C GLY A 116 -1.22 5.71 -13.28
N SER A 117 -1.01 6.77 -14.06
CA SER A 117 -1.23 8.16 -13.61
C SER A 117 -2.71 8.43 -13.25
N ILE A 118 -3.65 7.99 -14.10
CA ILE A 118 -5.09 8.12 -13.84
C ILE A 118 -5.47 7.31 -12.61
N PHE A 119 -4.97 6.10 -12.49
CA PHE A 119 -5.24 5.23 -11.35
C PHE A 119 -4.81 5.86 -10.03
N VAL A 120 -3.60 6.43 -9.95
CA VAL A 120 -3.13 7.13 -8.74
C VAL A 120 -4.01 8.34 -8.40
N LYS A 121 -4.47 9.10 -9.39
CA LYS A 121 -5.41 10.22 -9.18
C LYS A 121 -6.74 9.74 -8.61
N LEU A 122 -7.29 8.66 -9.15
CA LEU A 122 -8.53 8.05 -8.63
C LEU A 122 -8.37 7.58 -7.19
N LEU A 123 -7.26 6.90 -6.87
CA LEU A 123 -6.94 6.50 -5.49
C LEU A 123 -6.87 7.70 -4.55
N SER A 124 -6.30 8.81 -4.99
CA SER A 124 -6.21 10.04 -4.18
C SER A 124 -7.59 10.61 -3.87
N VAL A 125 -8.47 10.68 -4.87
CA VAL A 125 -9.86 11.13 -4.69
C VAL A 125 -10.62 10.23 -3.72
N PHE A 126 -10.49 8.90 -3.84
CA PHE A 126 -11.09 7.97 -2.90
C PHE A 126 -10.55 8.13 -1.48
N ALA A 127 -9.23 8.30 -1.32
CA ALA A 127 -8.62 8.53 -0.01
C ALA A 127 -9.14 9.80 0.66
N GLU A 128 -9.29 10.88 -0.09
CA GLU A 128 -9.88 12.14 0.41
C GLU A 128 -11.35 11.96 0.80
N TYR A 129 -12.14 11.28 -0.03
CA TYR A 129 -13.55 11.00 0.26
C TYR A 129 -13.70 10.20 1.56
N TYR A 130 -12.95 9.09 1.73
CA TYR A 130 -12.98 8.29 2.95
C TYR A 130 -12.52 9.08 4.17
N SER A 131 -11.50 9.91 4.05
CA SER A 131 -11.04 10.78 5.13
C SER A 131 -12.12 11.75 5.58
N LYS A 132 -12.82 12.40 4.65
CA LYS A 132 -13.96 13.28 4.94
C LYS A 132 -15.11 12.53 5.62
N GLN A 133 -15.50 11.39 5.09
CA GLN A 133 -16.54 10.54 5.70
C GLN A 133 -16.21 10.13 7.15
N CYS A 134 -14.97 9.72 7.40
CA CYS A 134 -14.52 9.38 8.74
C CYS A 134 -14.60 10.58 9.68
N SER A 135 -14.19 11.77 9.23
CA SER A 135 -14.27 13.01 10.00
C SER A 135 -15.71 13.38 10.33
N GLU A 136 -16.62 13.33 9.36
CA GLU A 136 -18.03 13.59 9.57
C GLU A 136 -18.68 12.63 10.57
N LYS A 137 -18.39 11.33 10.46
CA LYS A 137 -18.86 10.32 11.42
C LYS A 137 -18.33 10.58 12.84
N GLN A 138 -17.06 10.97 12.96
CA GLN A 138 -16.46 11.31 14.26
C GLN A 138 -17.11 12.55 14.88
N ILE A 139 -17.35 13.59 14.07
CA ILE A 139 -18.03 14.81 14.52
C ILE A 139 -19.45 14.48 14.98
N ALA A 140 -20.23 13.75 14.19
CA ALA A 140 -21.57 13.33 14.54
C ALA A 140 -21.61 12.50 15.84
N THR A 141 -20.66 11.56 15.99
CA THR A 141 -20.54 10.75 17.20
C THR A 141 -20.22 11.62 18.42
N LYS A 142 -19.27 12.57 18.30
CA LYS A 142 -18.94 13.50 19.39
C LYS A 142 -20.12 14.37 19.78
N GLN A 143 -20.85 14.91 18.80
CA GLN A 143 -22.06 15.72 19.06
C GLN A 143 -23.14 14.92 19.78
N ARG A 144 -23.34 13.65 19.40
CA ARG A 144 -24.28 12.77 20.12
C ARG A 144 -23.84 12.53 21.55
N LEU A 145 -22.55 12.20 21.80
CA LEU A 145 -22.04 11.99 23.14
C LEU A 145 -22.16 13.25 24.03
N ILE A 146 -21.95 14.45 23.46
CA ILE A 146 -22.15 15.71 24.18
C ILE A 146 -23.61 15.86 24.58
N LYS A 147 -24.57 15.59 23.67
CA LYS A 147 -26.02 15.68 24.00
C LYS A 147 -26.43 14.67 25.07
N GLU A 148 -25.78 13.50 25.12
CA GLU A 148 -26.01 12.46 26.13
C GLU A 148 -25.23 12.72 27.45
N ASN A 149 -24.53 13.86 27.60
CA ASN A 149 -23.62 14.16 28.69
C ASN A 149 -22.55 13.08 28.94
N ARG A 150 -22.10 12.41 27.86
CA ARG A 150 -21.08 11.36 27.93
C ARG A 150 -19.73 11.91 27.51
N PHE A 151 -18.68 11.28 28.01
CA PHE A 151 -17.31 11.66 27.67
C PHE A 151 -17.01 11.43 26.16
N THR A 152 -16.47 12.47 25.53
CA THR A 152 -16.21 12.45 24.07
C THR A 152 -14.82 11.95 23.69
N GLY A 153 -14.02 11.48 24.66
CA GLY A 153 -12.64 11.05 24.46
C GLY A 153 -11.63 12.18 24.66
N GLY A 154 -10.37 11.84 24.79
CA GLY A 154 -9.27 12.75 25.06
C GLY A 154 -8.54 12.41 26.37
N LYS A 155 -7.56 13.22 26.75
CA LYS A 155 -6.86 13.04 28.04
C LYS A 155 -7.81 13.40 29.19
N LYS A 156 -7.81 12.57 30.25
CA LYS A 156 -8.50 12.85 31.49
C LYS A 156 -8.09 14.23 32.03
N LYS A 157 -9.04 15.09 32.34
CA LYS A 157 -8.73 16.36 32.99
C LYS A 157 -8.38 16.07 34.44
N PHE A 158 -7.35 16.75 34.94
CA PHE A 158 -6.95 16.63 36.34
C PHE A 158 -8.13 16.98 37.28
N GLY A 159 -8.40 16.11 38.27
CA GLY A 159 -9.47 16.31 39.25
C GLY A 159 -10.85 15.77 38.84
N TYR A 160 -11.00 15.08 37.73
CA TYR A 160 -12.26 14.43 37.32
C TYR A 160 -12.08 12.91 37.20
N ASP A 161 -12.99 12.16 37.83
CA ASP A 161 -13.15 10.73 37.57
C ASP A 161 -14.19 10.52 36.44
N LEU A 162 -13.91 9.51 35.60
CA LEU A 162 -14.77 9.13 34.45
C LEU A 162 -15.60 7.93 34.84
#